data_54b9e26e754de286e860bb842e477df3
#
_entry.id   54b9e26e754de286e860bb842e477df3
#
_cell.length_a   1.000
_cell.length_b   1.000
_cell.length_c   1.000
_cell.angle_alpha   90.00
_cell.angle_beta   90.00
_cell.angle_gamma   90.00
#
_symmetry.space_group_name_H-M   'P 1'
#
loop_
_entity.id
_entity.type
_entity.pdbx_description
1 polymer ?
#
loop_
_entity_poly.entity_id
_entity_poly.type
_entity_poly.pdbx_seq_one_letter_code
_entity_poly.pdbx_strand_id
1 'polypeptide(L)'
;VPTLGIRAVLAIAGLLEELPFHAIYFNTAFSVAWLAYVYAIFIACALAKRGKYRYAVAVGLSVVSLFAAAKVNALHYEQGGLNVVALDVGQGESVLLISEGHAALVDCGSKNSYIDAGAIAADYLRSAGATLDSVVLTHYHEDHANGLAALFARVDVETIYLADIDAGEGDRDEVEALAERYGVNIHYVTEVTD
;
A
#
# COMPACT_ATOMS: atom_id res chain seq x y z
N VAL A 1 -9.45 21.94 -28.88
CA VAL A 1 -8.81 20.67 -29.35
C VAL A 1 -8.03 19.98 -28.22
N PRO A 2 -7.24 20.65 -27.33
CA PRO A 2 -6.58 19.98 -26.21
C PRO A 2 -7.54 19.31 -25.21
N THR A 3 -8.72 19.89 -25.02
CA THR A 3 -9.72 19.41 -24.06
C THR A 3 -10.32 18.05 -24.41
N LEU A 4 -10.43 17.68 -25.68
CA LEU A 4 -10.96 16.38 -26.09
C LEU A 4 -9.94 15.26 -25.78
N GLY A 5 -8.66 15.51 -26.05
CA GLY A 5 -7.58 14.58 -25.72
C GLY A 5 -7.44 14.33 -24.21
N ILE A 6 -7.49 15.40 -23.42
CA ILE A 6 -7.44 15.29 -21.95
C ILE A 6 -8.65 14.52 -21.41
N ARG A 7 -9.86 14.80 -21.91
CA ARG A 7 -11.08 14.05 -21.51
C ARG A 7 -10.99 12.57 -21.90
N ALA A 8 -10.44 12.25 -23.06
CA ALA A 8 -10.25 10.86 -23.46
C ALA A 8 -9.25 10.14 -22.53
N VAL A 9 -8.13 10.78 -22.20
CA VAL A 9 -7.15 10.20 -21.25
C VAL A 9 -7.77 10.00 -19.88
N LEU A 10 -8.49 10.98 -19.35
CA LEU A 10 -9.15 10.84 -18.05
C LEU A 10 -10.23 9.77 -18.07
N ALA A 11 -11.01 9.65 -19.13
CA ALA A 11 -12.02 8.59 -19.27
C ALA A 11 -11.39 7.20 -19.34
N ILE A 12 -10.29 7.04 -20.08
CA ILE A 12 -9.54 5.78 -20.17
C ILE A 12 -8.91 5.45 -18.80
N ALA A 13 -8.32 6.43 -18.12
CA ALA A 13 -7.75 6.23 -16.78
C ALA A 13 -8.82 5.78 -15.78
N GLY A 14 -9.98 6.44 -15.76
CA GLY A 14 -11.11 6.03 -14.90
C GLY A 14 -11.61 4.61 -15.21
N LEU A 15 -11.73 4.25 -16.49
CA LEU A 15 -12.11 2.88 -16.87
C LEU A 15 -11.05 1.83 -16.44
N LEU A 16 -9.78 2.20 -16.48
CA LEU A 16 -8.69 1.31 -16.04
C LEU A 16 -8.66 1.16 -14.52
N GLU A 17 -9.01 2.23 -13.78
CA GLU A 17 -9.07 2.22 -12.31
C GLU A 17 -10.19 1.30 -11.78
N GLU A 18 -11.28 1.13 -12.53
CA GLU A 18 -12.37 0.21 -12.17
C GLU A 18 -12.01 -1.28 -12.38
N LEU A 19 -10.90 -1.58 -13.03
CA LEU A 19 -10.48 -2.96 -13.25
C LEU A 19 -9.95 -3.59 -11.94
N PRO A 20 -10.27 -4.86 -11.64
CA PRO A 20 -9.81 -5.53 -10.42
C PRO A 20 -8.27 -5.69 -10.35
N PHE A 21 -7.56 -5.46 -11.45
CA PHE A 21 -6.10 -5.55 -11.57
C PHE A 21 -5.49 -4.24 -12.09
N HIS A 22 -6.07 -3.09 -11.71
CA HIS A 22 -5.61 -1.77 -12.15
C HIS A 22 -4.18 -1.43 -11.66
N ALA A 23 -3.72 -2.07 -10.58
CA ALA A 23 -2.38 -1.91 -10.07
C ALA A 23 -1.82 -3.26 -9.57
N ILE A 24 -0.52 -3.46 -9.76
CA ILE A 24 0.23 -4.60 -9.23
C ILE A 24 1.34 -4.02 -8.37
N TYR A 25 1.30 -4.32 -7.08
CA TYR A 25 2.26 -3.82 -6.11
C TYR A 25 3.31 -4.89 -5.83
N PHE A 26 4.58 -4.51 -5.80
CA PHE A 26 5.69 -5.33 -5.33
C PHE A 26 6.89 -4.45 -4.98
N ASN A 27 7.79 -4.97 -4.14
CA ASN A 27 8.93 -4.19 -3.69
C ASN A 27 9.91 -3.86 -4.83
N THR A 28 10.75 -2.84 -4.63
CA THR A 28 11.67 -2.32 -5.65
C THR A 28 12.65 -3.38 -6.17
N ALA A 29 13.15 -4.28 -5.30
CA ALA A 29 14.08 -5.33 -5.71
C ALA A 29 13.44 -6.32 -6.68
N PHE A 30 12.19 -6.69 -6.43
CA PHE A 30 11.41 -7.57 -7.32
C PHE A 30 11.14 -6.91 -8.66
N SER A 31 10.73 -5.64 -8.67
CA SER A 31 10.43 -4.91 -9.91
C SER A 31 11.68 -4.74 -10.79
N VAL A 32 12.84 -4.44 -10.20
CA VAL A 32 14.10 -4.35 -10.93
C VAL A 32 14.49 -5.70 -11.54
N ALA A 33 14.41 -6.79 -10.77
CA ALA A 33 14.72 -8.12 -11.26
C ALA A 33 13.76 -8.55 -12.40
N TRP A 34 12.47 -8.28 -12.26
CA TRP A 34 11.48 -8.56 -13.30
C TRP A 34 11.73 -7.75 -14.58
N LEU A 35 12.02 -6.45 -14.47
CA LEU A 35 12.38 -5.62 -15.63
C LEU A 35 13.61 -6.16 -16.34
N ALA A 36 14.67 -6.53 -15.62
CA ALA A 36 15.87 -7.11 -16.20
C ALA A 36 15.55 -8.41 -16.96
N TYR A 37 14.69 -9.27 -16.40
CA TYR A 37 14.20 -10.48 -17.06
C TYR A 37 13.42 -10.16 -18.36
N VAL A 38 12.51 -9.19 -18.33
CA VAL A 38 11.74 -8.76 -19.51
C VAL A 38 12.68 -8.28 -20.61
N TYR A 39 13.64 -7.41 -20.27
CA TYR A 39 14.63 -6.95 -21.25
C TYR A 39 15.44 -8.11 -21.84
N ALA A 40 15.87 -9.05 -21.00
CA ALA A 40 16.63 -10.22 -21.46
C ALA A 40 15.83 -11.09 -22.45
N ILE A 41 14.54 -11.32 -22.19
CA ILE A 41 13.66 -12.06 -23.12
C ILE A 41 13.52 -11.33 -24.46
N PHE A 42 13.26 -10.01 -24.44
CA PHE A 42 13.11 -9.25 -25.67
C PHE A 42 14.41 -9.19 -26.49
N ILE A 43 15.57 -9.05 -25.84
CA ILE A 43 16.88 -9.13 -26.48
C ILE A 43 17.10 -10.52 -27.09
N ALA A 44 16.80 -11.60 -26.35
CA ALA A 44 16.90 -12.96 -26.87
C ALA A 44 16.00 -13.19 -28.08
N CYS A 45 14.76 -12.69 -28.04
CA CYS A 45 13.85 -12.71 -29.19
C CYS A 45 14.36 -11.92 -30.39
N ALA A 46 15.02 -10.80 -30.16
CA ALA A 46 15.63 -10.02 -31.25
C ALA A 46 16.78 -10.74 -31.92
N LEU A 47 17.65 -11.37 -31.11
CA LEU A 47 18.82 -12.12 -31.60
C LEU A 47 18.45 -13.44 -32.29
N ALA A 48 17.43 -14.12 -31.84
CA ALA A 48 17.02 -15.45 -32.35
C ALA A 48 16.57 -15.43 -33.81
N LYS A 49 16.20 -14.28 -34.37
CA LYS A 49 15.81 -14.02 -35.79
C LYS A 49 14.78 -15.00 -36.43
N ARG A 50 14.23 -15.95 -35.67
CA ARG A 50 13.29 -16.98 -36.12
C ARG A 50 12.00 -16.96 -35.30
N GLY A 51 10.87 -17.29 -35.95
CA GLY A 51 9.55 -17.40 -35.35
C GLY A 51 8.65 -16.18 -35.52
N LYS A 52 7.52 -16.39 -36.22
CA LYS A 52 6.52 -15.35 -36.51
C LYS A 52 5.91 -14.76 -35.24
N TYR A 53 5.79 -15.55 -34.15
CA TYR A 53 5.11 -15.18 -32.94
C TYR A 53 6.05 -14.92 -31.73
N ARG A 54 7.36 -14.82 -31.95
CA ARG A 54 8.37 -14.68 -30.89
C ARG A 54 8.07 -13.53 -29.92
N TYR A 55 7.66 -12.38 -30.42
CA TYR A 55 7.33 -11.23 -29.57
C TYR A 55 6.01 -11.41 -28.82
N ALA A 56 5.01 -12.07 -29.42
CA ALA A 56 3.76 -12.39 -28.73
C ALA A 56 4.03 -13.37 -27.57
N VAL A 57 4.90 -14.36 -27.77
CA VAL A 57 5.35 -15.27 -26.71
C VAL A 57 6.12 -14.51 -25.63
N ALA A 58 7.02 -13.59 -26.00
CA ALA A 58 7.76 -12.78 -25.04
C ALA A 58 6.82 -11.93 -24.16
N VAL A 59 5.83 -11.28 -24.77
CA VAL A 59 4.80 -10.52 -24.04
C VAL A 59 4.02 -11.44 -23.10
N GLY A 60 3.53 -12.58 -23.59
CA GLY A 60 2.80 -13.55 -22.76
C GLY A 60 3.61 -14.03 -21.56
N LEU A 61 4.88 -14.40 -21.76
CA LEU A 61 5.78 -14.81 -20.68
C LEU A 61 6.04 -13.67 -19.68
N SER A 62 6.20 -12.43 -20.17
CA SER A 62 6.39 -11.26 -19.31
C SER A 62 5.17 -11.01 -18.42
N VAL A 63 3.96 -11.10 -18.98
CA VAL A 63 2.71 -10.95 -18.23
C VAL A 63 2.54 -12.07 -17.20
N VAL A 64 2.71 -13.33 -17.61
CA VAL A 64 2.60 -14.48 -16.67
C VAL A 64 3.61 -14.37 -15.55
N SER A 65 4.86 -14.02 -15.85
CA SER A 65 5.90 -13.87 -14.83
C SER A 65 5.63 -12.70 -13.87
N LEU A 66 4.96 -11.63 -14.34
CA LEU A 66 4.55 -10.51 -13.48
C LEU A 66 3.56 -10.97 -12.41
N PHE A 67 2.49 -11.67 -12.82
CA PHE A 67 1.51 -12.20 -11.87
C PHE A 67 2.12 -13.25 -10.93
N ALA A 68 3.00 -14.12 -11.45
CA ALA A 68 3.70 -15.09 -10.63
C ALA A 68 4.59 -14.42 -9.58
N ALA A 69 5.32 -13.38 -9.95
CA ALA A 69 6.15 -12.60 -9.03
C ALA A 69 5.33 -11.89 -7.95
N ALA A 70 4.20 -11.27 -8.34
CA ALA A 70 3.29 -10.64 -7.40
C ALA A 70 2.72 -11.66 -6.38
N LYS A 71 2.30 -12.86 -6.86
CA LYS A 71 1.79 -13.91 -5.96
C LYS A 71 2.87 -14.45 -5.01
N VAL A 72 4.11 -14.65 -5.50
CA VAL A 72 5.24 -15.07 -4.65
C VAL A 72 5.54 -14.03 -3.58
N ASN A 73 5.47 -12.73 -3.91
CA ASN A 73 5.65 -11.67 -2.94
C ASN A 73 4.57 -11.70 -1.85
N ALA A 74 3.30 -11.84 -2.22
CA ALA A 74 2.19 -11.96 -1.26
C ALA A 74 2.35 -13.21 -0.36
N LEU A 75 2.69 -14.37 -0.93
CA LEU A 75 2.90 -15.61 -0.17
C LEU A 75 3.99 -15.50 0.90
N HIS A 76 4.96 -14.60 0.72
CA HIS A 76 5.99 -14.36 1.73
C HIS A 76 5.39 -13.84 3.05
N TYR A 77 4.35 -13.02 2.96
CA TYR A 77 3.66 -12.46 4.13
C TYR A 77 2.54 -13.35 4.67
N GLU A 78 2.08 -14.33 3.88
CA GLU A 78 1.10 -15.34 4.29
C GLU A 78 1.74 -16.49 5.12
N GLN A 79 3.04 -16.76 4.99
CA GLN A 79 3.73 -17.98 5.49
C GLN A 79 4.26 -17.86 6.92
N GLY A 80 3.54 -17.26 7.82
CA GLY A 80 3.88 -17.27 9.25
C GLY A 80 5.16 -16.50 9.62
N GLY A 81 5.23 -16.05 10.85
CA GLY A 81 6.28 -15.16 11.31
C GLY A 81 5.81 -13.72 11.33
N LEU A 82 6.34 -12.95 12.29
CA LEU A 82 6.06 -11.52 12.39
C LEU A 82 7.04 -10.73 11.54
N ASN A 83 6.53 -9.98 10.58
CA ASN A 83 7.29 -8.99 9.81
C ASN A 83 7.03 -7.60 10.41
N VAL A 84 8.08 -6.95 10.86
CA VAL A 84 8.03 -5.57 11.37
C VAL A 84 8.66 -4.66 10.33
N VAL A 85 7.88 -3.72 9.81
CA VAL A 85 8.27 -2.85 8.71
C VAL A 85 8.12 -1.39 9.12
N ALA A 86 9.23 -0.70 9.32
CA ALA A 86 9.23 0.76 9.45
C ALA A 86 9.11 1.37 8.04
N LEU A 87 8.05 2.14 7.81
CA LEU A 87 7.81 2.81 6.54
C LEU A 87 8.63 4.10 6.45
N ASP A 88 9.15 4.39 5.26
CA ASP A 88 9.87 5.65 5.02
C ASP A 88 8.87 6.80 4.84
N VAL A 89 8.45 7.36 5.95
CA VAL A 89 7.54 8.51 6.02
C VAL A 89 8.28 9.82 6.33
N GLY A 90 9.62 9.80 6.31
CA GLY A 90 10.43 10.98 6.62
C GLY A 90 10.38 11.34 8.09
N GLN A 91 10.03 12.60 8.42
CA GLN A 91 9.90 13.05 9.81
C GLN A 91 8.50 12.69 10.33
N GLY A 92 8.35 11.48 10.84
CA GLY A 92 7.10 10.94 11.38
C GLY A 92 7.25 9.47 11.74
N GLU A 93 6.16 8.83 12.10
CA GLU A 93 6.14 7.42 12.46
C GLU A 93 5.04 6.66 11.74
N SER A 94 5.41 5.47 11.24
CA SER A 94 4.48 4.52 10.64
C SER A 94 5.15 3.14 10.60
N VAL A 95 4.70 2.21 11.43
CA VAL A 95 5.27 0.87 11.57
C VAL A 95 4.20 -0.18 11.34
N LEU A 96 4.38 -1.00 10.31
CA LEU A 96 3.52 -2.15 10.02
C LEU A 96 4.04 -3.41 10.73
N LEU A 97 3.12 -4.10 11.36
CA LEU A 97 3.29 -5.44 11.92
C LEU A 97 2.46 -6.40 11.08
N ILE A 98 3.09 -7.29 10.32
CA ILE A 98 2.40 -8.19 9.40
C ILE A 98 2.69 -9.65 9.79
N SER A 99 1.63 -10.42 9.97
CA SER A 99 1.70 -11.87 10.23
C SER A 99 0.52 -12.59 9.59
N GLU A 100 0.80 -13.69 8.88
CA GLU A 100 -0.23 -14.57 8.30
C GLU A 100 -1.26 -13.85 7.39
N GLY A 101 -0.82 -12.80 6.70
CA GLY A 101 -1.69 -11.99 5.83
C GLY A 101 -2.54 -10.94 6.56
N HIS A 102 -2.39 -10.81 7.86
CA HIS A 102 -3.02 -9.80 8.73
C HIS A 102 -2.02 -8.73 9.13
N ALA A 103 -2.47 -7.52 9.33
CA ALA A 103 -1.61 -6.41 9.71
C ALA A 103 -2.20 -5.55 10.82
N ALA A 104 -1.30 -5.02 11.65
CA ALA A 104 -1.56 -3.87 12.51
C ALA A 104 -0.60 -2.74 12.14
N LEU A 105 -1.08 -1.51 12.19
CA LEU A 105 -0.28 -0.31 11.93
C LEU A 105 -0.12 0.49 13.22
N VAL A 106 1.10 0.79 13.59
CA VAL A 106 1.41 1.70 14.72
C VAL A 106 1.77 3.04 14.14
N ASP A 107 0.97 4.03 14.44
CA ASP A 107 1.02 5.40 13.92
C ASP A 107 0.95 5.49 12.39
N CYS A 108 0.56 6.65 11.89
CA CYS A 108 0.45 6.91 10.45
C CYS A 108 0.57 8.41 10.20
N GLY A 109 1.77 8.95 10.26
CA GLY A 109 1.95 10.38 10.09
C GLY A 109 3.30 10.80 9.56
N SER A 110 3.37 12.04 9.08
CA SER A 110 4.59 12.68 8.59
C SER A 110 4.48 14.20 8.71
N LYS A 111 5.50 14.86 9.26
CA LYS A 111 5.65 16.33 9.19
C LYS A 111 6.09 16.84 7.82
N ASN A 112 6.49 15.93 6.92
CA ASN A 112 6.86 16.31 5.57
C ASN A 112 5.60 16.42 4.69
N SER A 113 5.21 17.62 4.33
CA SER A 113 4.02 17.90 3.51
C SER A 113 4.03 17.28 2.10
N TYR A 114 5.16 16.78 1.64
CA TYR A 114 5.29 16.07 0.36
C TYR A 114 5.13 14.54 0.50
N ILE A 115 4.99 14.05 1.73
CA ILE A 115 4.87 12.60 2.03
C ILE A 115 3.48 12.33 2.59
N ASP A 116 2.73 11.47 1.93
CA ASP A 116 1.45 10.93 2.39
C ASP A 116 1.71 9.56 3.05
N ALA A 117 1.83 9.55 4.38
CA ALA A 117 2.10 8.34 5.16
C ALA A 117 1.00 7.27 4.97
N GLY A 118 -0.27 7.72 4.89
CA GLY A 118 -1.40 6.83 4.67
C GLY A 118 -1.37 6.16 3.30
N ALA A 119 -0.99 6.90 2.25
CA ALA A 119 -0.82 6.31 0.92
C ALA A 119 0.32 5.28 0.89
N ILE A 120 1.46 5.58 1.53
CA ILE A 120 2.61 4.67 1.62
C ILE A 120 2.21 3.38 2.35
N ALA A 121 1.51 3.48 3.48
CA ALA A 121 1.03 2.33 4.24
C ALA A 121 0.05 1.48 3.42
N ALA A 122 -0.94 2.12 2.77
CA ALA A 122 -1.91 1.43 1.92
C ALA A 122 -1.24 0.70 0.74
N ASP A 123 -0.28 1.32 0.08
CA ASP A 123 0.44 0.71 -1.04
C ASP A 123 1.32 -0.45 -0.58
N TYR A 124 1.93 -0.34 0.60
CA TYR A 124 2.70 -1.44 1.18
C TYR A 124 1.80 -2.64 1.51
N LEU A 125 0.66 -2.42 2.19
CA LEU A 125 -0.32 -3.46 2.51
C LEU A 125 -0.80 -4.20 1.25
N ARG A 126 -1.14 -3.47 0.20
CA ARG A 126 -1.52 -4.05 -1.09
C ARG A 126 -0.39 -4.88 -1.70
N SER A 127 0.86 -4.40 -1.63
CA SER A 127 2.01 -5.16 -2.15
C SER A 127 2.29 -6.44 -1.37
N ALA A 128 2.03 -6.41 -0.06
CA ALA A 128 2.14 -7.56 0.83
C ALA A 128 0.96 -8.53 0.69
N GLY A 129 -0.17 -8.08 0.13
CA GLY A 129 -1.43 -8.84 0.10
C GLY A 129 -2.03 -9.01 1.49
N ALA A 130 -1.76 -8.08 2.41
CA ALA A 130 -2.21 -8.13 3.79
C ALA A 130 -3.45 -7.25 4.03
N THR A 131 -4.35 -7.71 4.88
CA THR A 131 -5.48 -6.95 5.42
C THR A 131 -5.05 -6.16 6.65
N LEU A 132 -5.50 -4.92 6.77
CA LEU A 132 -5.24 -4.10 7.95
C LEU A 132 -6.38 -4.27 8.97
N ASP A 133 -6.14 -5.04 10.02
CA ASP A 133 -7.16 -5.31 11.03
C ASP A 133 -7.26 -4.14 12.03
N SER A 134 -6.12 -3.55 12.37
CA SER A 134 -6.09 -2.49 13.38
C SER A 134 -5.05 -1.41 13.13
N VAL A 135 -5.36 -0.23 13.64
CA VAL A 135 -4.42 0.89 13.79
C VAL A 135 -4.26 1.19 15.27
N VAL A 136 -3.04 1.37 15.72
CA VAL A 136 -2.72 1.81 17.09
C VAL A 136 -2.13 3.21 16.98
N LEU A 137 -2.83 4.21 17.49
CA LEU A 137 -2.33 5.57 17.56
C LEU A 137 -1.74 5.83 18.94
N THR A 138 -0.43 6.08 18.98
CA THR A 138 0.28 6.29 20.26
C THR A 138 -0.04 7.65 20.86
N HIS A 139 -0.22 8.67 20.03
CA HIS A 139 -0.66 10.01 20.40
C HIS A 139 -1.15 10.81 19.17
N TYR A 140 -1.68 12.01 19.39
CA TYR A 140 -2.47 12.74 18.38
C TYR A 140 -1.67 13.78 17.58
N HIS A 141 -0.35 13.85 17.69
CA HIS A 141 0.44 14.81 16.94
C HIS A 141 0.42 14.52 15.42
N GLU A 142 0.61 15.56 14.62
CA GLU A 142 0.55 15.51 13.16
C GLU A 142 1.48 14.43 12.57
N ASP A 143 2.69 14.28 13.08
CA ASP A 143 3.68 13.30 12.63
C ASP A 143 3.33 11.84 12.98
N HIS A 144 2.22 11.60 13.66
CA HIS A 144 1.71 10.28 14.01
C HIS A 144 0.31 10.02 13.45
N ALA A 145 -0.50 11.06 13.17
CA ALA A 145 -1.92 10.90 12.86
C ALA A 145 -2.36 11.42 11.48
N ASN A 146 -1.63 12.36 10.84
CA ASN A 146 -2.12 13.07 9.65
C ASN A 146 -2.31 12.19 8.40
N GLY A 147 -1.74 10.99 8.37
CA GLY A 147 -1.92 10.02 7.29
C GLY A 147 -3.21 9.19 7.40
N LEU A 148 -3.91 9.22 8.55
CA LEU A 148 -5.09 8.38 8.78
C LEU A 148 -6.20 8.60 7.77
N ALA A 149 -6.45 9.86 7.36
CA ALA A 149 -7.48 10.19 6.38
C ALA A 149 -7.21 9.51 5.02
N ALA A 150 -5.96 9.54 4.57
CA ALA A 150 -5.55 8.93 3.33
C ALA A 150 -5.52 7.39 3.42
N LEU A 151 -5.19 6.85 4.59
CA LEU A 151 -5.22 5.42 4.87
C LEU A 151 -6.66 4.88 4.80
N PHE A 152 -7.58 5.44 5.60
CA PHE A 152 -8.98 4.99 5.68
C PHE A 152 -9.74 5.16 4.36
N ALA A 153 -9.34 6.10 3.52
CA ALA A 153 -9.90 6.25 2.18
C ALA A 153 -9.46 5.14 1.20
N ARG A 154 -8.42 4.36 1.52
CA ARG A 154 -7.79 3.38 0.61
C ARG A 154 -7.83 1.94 1.11
N VAL A 155 -8.00 1.74 2.42
CA VAL A 155 -7.92 0.43 3.08
C VAL A 155 -9.03 0.36 4.13
N ASP A 156 -9.75 -0.76 4.15
CA ASP A 156 -10.70 -1.04 5.21
C ASP A 156 -9.92 -1.35 6.50
N VAL A 157 -10.37 -0.75 7.61
CA VAL A 157 -9.79 -0.94 8.94
C VAL A 157 -10.92 -1.30 9.91
N GLU A 158 -10.75 -2.37 10.67
CA GLU A 158 -11.79 -2.79 11.61
C GLU A 158 -11.79 -1.92 12.87
N THR A 159 -10.62 -1.69 13.47
CA THR A 159 -10.51 -1.02 14.76
C THR A 159 -9.32 -0.06 14.82
N ILE A 160 -9.54 1.11 15.43
CA ILE A 160 -8.47 1.99 15.84
C ILE A 160 -8.36 2.01 17.37
N TYR A 161 -7.16 1.76 17.88
CA TYR A 161 -6.81 1.85 19.29
C TYR A 161 -6.23 3.24 19.57
N LEU A 162 -6.88 3.99 20.43
CA LEU A 162 -6.49 5.35 20.81
C LEU A 162 -5.99 5.38 22.26
N ALA A 163 -4.92 6.11 22.50
CA ALA A 163 -4.48 6.38 23.85
C ALA A 163 -5.47 7.33 24.54
N ASP A 164 -5.94 6.95 25.75
CA ASP A 164 -6.81 7.82 26.56
C ASP A 164 -5.96 8.82 27.36
N ILE A 165 -5.33 9.73 26.62
CA ILE A 165 -4.46 10.79 27.14
C ILE A 165 -4.95 12.14 26.64
N ASP A 166 -4.49 13.21 27.28
CA ASP A 166 -4.69 14.56 26.77
C ASP A 166 -4.00 14.68 25.39
N ALA A 167 -4.73 15.19 24.40
CA ALA A 167 -4.24 15.32 23.03
C ALA A 167 -3.01 16.24 22.91
N GLY A 168 -2.76 17.09 23.89
CA GLY A 168 -1.65 18.05 23.85
C GLY A 168 -1.78 19.03 22.67
N GLU A 169 -0.83 18.98 21.73
CA GLU A 169 -0.87 19.78 20.48
C GLU A 169 -1.63 19.06 19.35
N GLY A 170 -2.07 17.82 19.55
CA GLY A 170 -2.79 17.03 18.56
C GLY A 170 -4.30 17.28 18.61
N ASP A 171 -5.02 16.75 17.61
CA ASP A 171 -6.48 16.87 17.51
C ASP A 171 -7.15 15.50 17.67
N ARG A 172 -7.53 15.17 18.89
CA ARG A 172 -8.27 13.94 19.23
C ARG A 172 -9.64 13.93 18.54
N ASP A 173 -10.35 15.05 18.59
CA ASP A 173 -11.71 15.14 18.05
C ASP A 173 -11.70 14.92 16.53
N GLU A 174 -10.65 15.40 15.84
CA GLU A 174 -10.47 15.16 14.40
C GLU A 174 -10.27 13.68 14.10
N VAL A 175 -9.42 12.98 14.86
CA VAL A 175 -9.18 11.54 14.70
C VAL A 175 -10.44 10.72 14.96
N GLU A 176 -11.19 11.06 16.00
CA GLU A 176 -12.46 10.40 16.35
C GLU A 176 -13.52 10.61 15.24
N ALA A 177 -13.69 11.85 14.79
CA ALA A 177 -14.60 12.18 13.70
C ALA A 177 -14.23 11.48 12.38
N LEU A 178 -12.93 11.31 12.14
CA LEU A 178 -12.42 10.57 10.98
C LEU A 178 -12.76 9.08 11.09
N ALA A 179 -12.53 8.44 12.24
CA ALA A 179 -12.86 7.04 12.47
C ALA A 179 -14.37 6.79 12.30
N GLU A 180 -15.21 7.65 12.88
CA GLU A 180 -16.67 7.59 12.71
C GLU A 180 -17.08 7.71 11.23
N ARG A 181 -16.48 8.65 10.50
CA ARG A 181 -16.77 8.89 9.08
C ARG A 181 -16.52 7.66 8.21
N TYR A 182 -15.48 6.90 8.52
CA TYR A 182 -15.11 5.70 7.76
C TYR A 182 -15.64 4.40 8.38
N GLY A 183 -16.39 4.49 9.51
CA GLY A 183 -16.98 3.33 10.18
C GLY A 183 -15.96 2.44 10.89
N VAL A 184 -14.83 3.02 11.30
CA VAL A 184 -13.79 2.33 12.07
C VAL A 184 -14.18 2.32 13.54
N ASN A 185 -14.12 1.15 14.19
CA ASN A 185 -14.44 1.04 15.62
C ASN A 185 -13.34 1.69 16.45
N ILE A 186 -13.74 2.51 17.42
CA ILE A 186 -12.78 3.16 18.34
C ILE A 186 -12.67 2.36 19.62
N HIS A 187 -11.45 2.05 20.03
CA HIS A 187 -11.15 1.43 21.32
C HIS A 187 -10.11 2.26 22.07
N TYR A 188 -10.48 2.73 23.29
CA TYR A 188 -9.55 3.48 24.14
C TYR A 188 -8.74 2.56 25.03
N VAL A 189 -7.42 2.75 25.01
CA VAL A 189 -6.49 2.06 25.88
C VAL A 189 -6.29 2.91 27.13
N THR A 190 -6.93 2.52 28.24
CA THR A 190 -6.94 3.27 29.52
C THR A 190 -5.94 2.71 30.52
N GLU A 191 -5.55 1.45 30.39
CA GLU A 191 -4.63 0.77 31.31
C GLU A 191 -3.69 -0.17 30.54
N VAL A 192 -2.48 -0.32 31.06
CA VAL A 192 -1.57 -1.37 30.59
C VAL A 192 -2.09 -2.70 31.14
N THR A 193 -2.65 -3.53 30.29
CA THR A 193 -3.00 -4.91 30.63
C THR A 193 -1.81 -5.81 30.32
N ASP A 194 -1.33 -6.52 31.34
CA ASP A 194 -0.26 -7.53 31.21
C ASP A 194 -0.73 -8.75 30.39
#